data_59a859b8882f4714fa1bd318ad3e377d
#
_entry.id   59a859b8882f4714fa1bd318ad3e377d
#
_cell.length_a   1.000
_cell.length_b   1.000
_cell.length_c   1.000
_cell.angle_alpha   90.00
_cell.angle_beta   90.00
_cell.angle_gamma   90.00
#
_symmetry.space_group_name_H-M   'P 1'
#
loop_
_entity.id
_entity.type
_entity.pdbx_description
1 polymer ?
#
loop_
_entity_poly.entity_id
_entity_poly.type
_entity_poly.pdbx_seq_one_letter_code
_entity_poly.pdbx_strand_id
1 'polypeptide(L)'
;VMSAPDRARLGAQWALPADPVWDGHHLTTIWHQTRDKRLYYPWYEKTLAASRFIEPGVSPEAIHDQVVQMIKHPTSFKPAWDAAFAYPARERLSEVRVPMWIGVTEADDFAPCREATERLLDRSIEALGPVASTKATAKAIQKFIKTTG
;
A
#
# COMPACT_ATOMS: atom_id res chain seq x y z
N VAL A 1 4.70 0.32 11.37
CA VAL A 1 5.68 1.27 10.78
C VAL A 1 6.83 0.47 10.21
N MET A 2 7.13 0.70 8.95
CA MET A 2 8.21 0.02 8.22
C MET A 2 9.59 0.41 8.78
N SER A 3 10.54 -0.52 8.77
CA SER A 3 11.93 -0.22 9.14
C SER A 3 12.60 0.72 8.14
N ALA A 4 13.64 1.45 8.57
CA ALA A 4 14.35 2.37 7.66
C ALA A 4 15.02 1.65 6.48
N PRO A 5 15.68 0.47 6.65
CA PRO A 5 16.22 -0.29 5.53
C PRO A 5 15.15 -0.75 4.54
N ASP A 6 14.01 -1.29 5.04
CA ASP A 6 12.92 -1.73 4.16
C ASP A 6 12.30 -0.56 3.40
N ARG A 7 12.13 0.58 4.06
CA ARG A 7 11.61 1.80 3.46
C ARG A 7 12.52 2.29 2.32
N ALA A 8 13.83 2.29 2.52
CA ALA A 8 14.79 2.67 1.49
C ALA A 8 14.77 1.67 0.31
N ARG A 9 14.78 0.37 0.60
CA ARG A 9 14.75 -0.70 -0.41
C ARG A 9 13.46 -0.64 -1.25
N LEU A 10 12.30 -0.57 -0.62
CA LEU A 10 11.02 -0.54 -1.31
C LEU A 10 10.82 0.80 -2.04
N GLY A 11 11.14 1.92 -1.41
CA GLY A 11 10.95 3.25 -1.98
C GLY A 11 11.70 3.45 -3.28
N ALA A 12 12.92 2.90 -3.40
CA ALA A 12 13.75 3.04 -4.59
C ALA A 12 13.10 2.52 -5.89
N GLN A 13 12.23 1.51 -5.79
CA GLN A 13 11.66 0.83 -6.96
C GLN A 13 10.12 0.71 -6.92
N TRP A 14 9.46 1.21 -5.87
CA TRP A 14 8.02 1.02 -5.68
C TRP A 14 7.18 1.69 -6.76
N ALA A 15 7.54 2.90 -7.15
CA ALA A 15 6.88 3.64 -8.20
C ALA A 15 7.88 3.99 -9.30
N LEU A 16 7.63 3.48 -10.49
CA LEU A 16 8.39 3.87 -11.68
C LEU A 16 7.92 5.24 -12.19
N PRO A 17 8.78 6.00 -12.86
CA PRO A 17 8.36 7.18 -13.60
C PRO A 17 7.26 6.83 -14.60
N ALA A 18 6.26 7.68 -14.67
CA ALA A 18 5.12 7.53 -15.59
C ALA A 18 5.09 8.63 -16.66
N ASP A 19 6.18 9.39 -16.75
CA ASP A 19 6.30 10.52 -17.69
C ASP A 19 6.13 10.04 -19.14
N PRO A 20 5.35 10.77 -19.95
CA PRO A 20 5.17 10.42 -21.35
C PRO A 20 6.49 10.39 -22.13
N VAL A 21 6.70 9.34 -22.90
CA VAL A 21 7.84 9.18 -23.82
C VAL A 21 7.36 8.89 -25.22
N TRP A 22 8.15 9.26 -26.23
CA TRP A 22 7.76 9.23 -27.64
C TRP A 22 7.33 7.85 -28.16
N ASP A 23 7.97 6.80 -27.68
CA ASP A 23 7.68 5.41 -28.10
C ASP A 23 6.50 4.77 -27.33
N GLY A 24 5.93 5.48 -26.36
CA GLY A 24 4.76 5.03 -25.60
C GLY A 24 5.05 3.91 -24.60
N HIS A 25 6.31 3.49 -24.37
CA HIS A 25 6.60 2.38 -23.46
C HIS A 25 6.18 2.66 -22.02
N HIS A 26 6.04 3.94 -21.60
CA HIS A 26 5.50 4.31 -20.30
C HIS A 26 4.12 3.69 -20.04
N LEU A 27 3.26 3.55 -21.04
CA LEU A 27 1.93 2.95 -20.91
C LEU A 27 2.01 1.47 -20.56
N THR A 28 2.88 0.72 -21.26
CA THR A 28 3.10 -0.70 -20.95
C THR A 28 3.80 -0.89 -19.62
N THR A 29 4.71 0.00 -19.24
CA THR A 29 5.40 -0.01 -17.94
C THR A 29 4.38 0.16 -16.81
N ILE A 30 3.49 1.15 -16.89
CA ILE A 30 2.43 1.38 -15.88
C ILE A 30 1.48 0.18 -15.82
N TRP A 31 1.11 -0.39 -16.98
CA TRP A 31 0.26 -1.57 -17.03
C TRP A 31 0.90 -2.75 -16.30
N HIS A 32 2.14 -3.07 -16.62
CA HIS A 32 2.89 -4.16 -15.97
C HIS A 32 3.05 -3.92 -14.47
N GLN A 33 3.41 -2.71 -14.06
CA GLN A 33 3.51 -2.36 -12.64
C GLN A 33 2.19 -2.58 -11.91
N THR A 34 1.08 -2.13 -12.48
CA THR A 34 -0.26 -2.24 -11.88
C THR A 34 -0.69 -3.70 -11.75
N ARG A 35 -0.47 -4.51 -12.78
CA ARG A 35 -0.73 -5.95 -12.78
C ARG A 35 0.18 -6.67 -11.78
N ASP A 36 1.48 -6.42 -11.84
CA ASP A 36 2.50 -7.17 -11.10
C ASP A 36 2.43 -6.89 -9.59
N LYS A 37 1.95 -5.72 -9.15
CA LYS A 37 1.59 -5.46 -7.75
C LYS A 37 0.53 -6.43 -7.20
N ARG A 38 -0.27 -7.05 -8.05
CA ARG A 38 -1.24 -8.08 -7.67
C ARG A 38 -0.63 -9.48 -7.57
N LEU A 39 0.47 -9.71 -8.28
CA LEU A 39 1.08 -11.04 -8.41
C LEU A 39 2.28 -11.23 -7.48
N TYR A 40 3.05 -10.16 -7.20
CA TYR A 40 4.32 -10.24 -6.50
C TYR A 40 4.45 -9.22 -5.38
N TYR A 41 5.24 -9.54 -4.37
CA TYR A 41 5.66 -8.60 -3.34
C TYR A 41 7.14 -8.79 -2.97
N PRO A 42 7.96 -7.74 -3.15
CA PRO A 42 7.63 -6.52 -3.89
C PRO A 42 7.39 -6.80 -5.37
N TRP A 43 6.59 -5.97 -6.03
CA TRP A 43 6.10 -6.21 -7.40
C TRP A 43 7.20 -6.36 -8.48
N TYR A 44 8.35 -5.80 -8.23
CA TYR A 44 9.50 -5.84 -9.14
C TYR A 44 10.38 -7.10 -8.97
N GLU A 45 10.20 -7.86 -7.91
CA GLU A 45 10.88 -9.14 -7.66
C GLU A 45 10.04 -10.30 -8.25
N LYS A 46 10.31 -10.65 -9.51
CA LYS A 46 9.55 -11.69 -10.22
C LYS A 46 10.13 -13.09 -9.95
N THR A 47 10.16 -13.47 -8.68
CA THR A 47 10.64 -14.79 -8.24
C THR A 47 9.50 -15.61 -7.65
N LEU A 48 9.67 -16.93 -7.54
CA LEU A 48 8.69 -17.79 -6.90
C LEU A 48 8.48 -17.39 -5.42
N ALA A 49 9.54 -16.98 -4.73
CA ALA A 49 9.46 -16.54 -3.33
C ALA A 49 8.67 -15.24 -3.16
N ALA A 50 8.68 -14.36 -4.16
CA ALA A 50 7.90 -13.11 -4.16
C ALA A 50 6.48 -13.30 -4.70
N SER A 51 6.17 -14.45 -5.29
CA SER A 51 4.83 -14.72 -5.86
C SER A 51 3.80 -14.87 -4.75
N ARG A 52 2.68 -14.17 -4.91
CA ARG A 52 1.53 -14.21 -3.98
C ARG A 52 0.35 -14.95 -4.56
N PHE A 53 0.09 -14.73 -5.84
CA PHE A 53 -1.07 -15.27 -6.54
C PHE A 53 -0.65 -15.70 -7.95
N ILE A 54 -1.35 -16.70 -8.48
CA ILE A 54 -1.18 -17.18 -9.86
C ILE A 54 -1.84 -16.19 -10.84
N GLU A 55 -2.93 -15.55 -10.39
CA GLU A 55 -3.70 -14.60 -11.16
C GLU A 55 -3.88 -13.28 -10.40
N PRO A 56 -4.05 -12.13 -11.09
CA PRO A 56 -4.18 -10.82 -10.45
C PRO A 56 -5.38 -10.66 -9.50
N GLY A 57 -6.36 -11.56 -9.53
CA GLY A 57 -7.55 -11.52 -8.70
C GLY A 57 -8.51 -10.36 -9.02
N VAL A 58 -8.27 -9.68 -10.14
CA VAL A 58 -9.10 -8.59 -10.68
C VAL A 58 -9.17 -8.71 -12.20
N SER A 59 -10.25 -8.18 -12.79
CA SER A 59 -10.41 -8.23 -14.24
C SER A 59 -9.42 -7.30 -14.98
N PRO A 60 -9.13 -7.55 -16.26
CA PRO A 60 -8.33 -6.63 -17.09
C PRO A 60 -8.89 -5.20 -17.13
N GLU A 61 -10.22 -5.06 -17.10
CA GLU A 61 -10.90 -3.76 -17.06
C GLU A 61 -10.58 -2.99 -15.76
N ALA A 62 -10.57 -3.69 -14.63
CA ALA A 62 -10.20 -3.07 -13.35
C ALA A 62 -8.72 -2.62 -13.32
N ILE A 63 -7.83 -3.37 -13.97
CA ILE A 63 -6.44 -2.94 -14.17
C ILE A 63 -6.40 -1.73 -15.10
N HIS A 64 -7.16 -1.76 -16.20
CA HIS A 64 -7.26 -0.64 -17.14
C HIS A 64 -7.68 0.65 -16.45
N ASP A 65 -8.74 0.61 -15.64
CA ASP A 65 -9.25 1.78 -14.91
C ASP A 65 -8.17 2.36 -13.97
N GLN A 66 -7.42 1.51 -13.28
CA GLN A 66 -6.30 1.96 -12.44
C GLN A 66 -5.19 2.61 -13.26
N VAL A 67 -4.82 2.01 -14.39
CA VAL A 67 -3.82 2.56 -15.32
C VAL A 67 -4.27 3.92 -15.86
N VAL A 68 -5.53 4.05 -16.26
CA VAL A 68 -6.10 5.32 -16.73
C VAL A 68 -5.99 6.41 -15.66
N GLN A 69 -6.25 6.10 -14.38
CA GLN A 69 -6.07 7.08 -13.31
C GLN A 69 -4.60 7.51 -13.16
N MET A 70 -3.65 6.59 -13.30
CA MET A 70 -2.23 6.91 -13.20
C MET A 70 -1.74 7.78 -14.37
N ILE A 71 -2.13 7.46 -15.61
CA ILE A 71 -1.70 8.22 -16.79
C ILE A 71 -2.37 9.59 -16.94
N LYS A 72 -3.48 9.86 -16.24
CA LYS A 72 -4.05 11.22 -16.16
C LYS A 72 -3.14 12.19 -15.40
N HIS A 73 -2.32 11.70 -14.47
CA HIS A 73 -1.47 12.51 -13.60
C HIS A 73 -0.03 11.92 -13.54
N PRO A 74 0.63 11.73 -14.67
CA PRO A 74 1.87 10.95 -14.75
C PRO A 74 3.00 11.59 -13.92
N THR A 75 3.09 12.89 -13.89
CA THR A 75 4.15 13.65 -13.20
C THR A 75 4.00 13.66 -11.67
N SER A 76 2.83 13.34 -11.12
CA SER A 76 2.59 13.33 -9.68
C SER A 76 2.65 11.94 -9.05
N PHE A 77 2.57 10.88 -9.85
CA PHE A 77 2.51 9.51 -9.35
C PHE A 77 3.76 9.10 -8.56
N LYS A 78 4.93 9.18 -9.18
CA LYS A 78 6.19 8.84 -8.50
C LYS A 78 6.51 9.78 -7.33
N PRO A 79 6.43 11.12 -7.48
CA PRO A 79 6.65 12.04 -6.35
C PRO A 79 5.75 11.81 -5.15
N ALA A 80 4.50 11.43 -5.35
CA ALA A 80 3.58 11.10 -4.25
C ALA A 80 4.07 9.88 -3.45
N TRP A 81 4.53 8.84 -4.12
CA TRP A 81 5.12 7.66 -3.47
C TRP A 81 6.46 7.97 -2.80
N ASP A 82 7.34 8.74 -3.47
CA ASP A 82 8.60 9.18 -2.88
C ASP A 82 8.36 9.95 -1.58
N ALA A 83 7.38 10.86 -1.56
CA ALA A 83 6.97 11.60 -0.37
C ALA A 83 6.43 10.66 0.73
N ALA A 84 5.61 9.67 0.37
CA ALA A 84 5.08 8.68 1.32
C ALA A 84 6.21 7.85 1.95
N PHE A 85 7.19 7.41 1.17
CA PHE A 85 8.35 6.68 1.69
C PHE A 85 9.32 7.55 2.49
N ALA A 86 9.44 8.85 2.16
CA ALA A 86 10.25 9.81 2.91
C ALA A 86 9.58 10.28 4.21
N TYR A 87 8.25 10.09 4.35
CA TYR A 87 7.51 10.60 5.50
C TYR A 87 7.99 9.96 6.81
N PRO A 88 8.33 10.77 7.83
CA PRO A 88 8.82 10.29 9.12
C PRO A 88 7.68 9.74 9.99
N ALA A 89 7.03 8.66 9.53
CA ALA A 89 5.83 8.12 10.15
C ALA A 89 6.04 7.68 11.61
N ARG A 90 7.24 7.19 11.96
CA ARG A 90 7.55 6.78 13.33
C ARG A 90 7.44 7.95 14.31
N GLU A 91 8.09 9.05 13.97
CA GLU A 91 8.14 10.27 14.78
C GLU A 91 6.75 10.91 14.86
N ARG A 92 6.10 11.05 13.72
CA ARG A 92 4.79 11.70 13.62
C ARG A 92 3.67 10.92 14.29
N LEU A 93 3.66 9.60 14.18
CA LEU A 93 2.65 8.78 14.87
C LEU A 93 2.78 8.87 16.38
N SER A 94 4.00 9.00 16.92
CA SER A 94 4.21 9.17 18.36
C SER A 94 3.69 10.50 18.91
N GLU A 95 3.51 11.51 18.05
CA GLU A 95 2.96 12.83 18.40
C GLU A 95 1.43 12.87 18.44
N VAL A 96 0.74 11.84 17.91
CA VAL A 96 -0.73 11.80 17.86
C VAL A 96 -1.32 11.64 19.25
N ARG A 97 -2.13 12.62 19.70
CA ARG A 97 -2.78 12.66 21.02
C ARG A 97 -4.27 12.36 21.00
N VAL A 98 -4.87 12.33 19.82
CA VAL A 98 -6.29 11.99 19.67
C VAL A 98 -6.49 10.48 19.65
N PRO A 99 -7.70 9.99 19.98
CA PRO A 99 -8.03 8.59 19.77
C PRO A 99 -7.73 8.16 18.34
N MET A 100 -7.08 7.01 18.18
CA MET A 100 -6.67 6.50 16.88
C MET A 100 -7.04 5.02 16.78
N TRP A 101 -7.62 4.66 15.64
CA TRP A 101 -7.88 3.28 15.26
C TRP A 101 -7.06 2.92 14.03
N ILE A 102 -6.44 1.77 14.05
CA ILE A 102 -5.69 1.23 12.92
C ILE A 102 -6.20 -0.18 12.67
N GLY A 103 -6.68 -0.43 11.46
CA GLY A 103 -7.06 -1.76 11.00
C GLY A 103 -6.06 -2.27 9.95
N VAL A 104 -5.77 -3.56 10.00
CA VAL A 104 -4.92 -4.23 9.02
C VAL A 104 -5.51 -5.58 8.66
N THR A 105 -5.43 -5.99 7.41
CA THR A 105 -5.77 -7.35 6.97
C THR A 105 -4.50 -8.18 6.77
N GLU A 106 -4.63 -9.50 6.78
CA GLU A 106 -3.50 -10.40 6.52
C GLU A 106 -2.94 -10.25 5.10
N ALA A 107 -3.82 -9.87 4.15
CA ALA A 107 -3.44 -9.63 2.75
C ALA A 107 -2.81 -8.24 2.52
N ASP A 108 -2.73 -7.39 3.55
CA ASP A 108 -2.08 -6.07 3.43
C ASP A 108 -0.57 -6.23 3.26
N ASP A 109 0.01 -5.50 2.32
CA ASP A 109 1.46 -5.50 2.05
C ASP A 109 2.30 -5.12 3.27
N PHE A 110 1.71 -4.37 4.18
CA PHE A 110 2.35 -3.89 5.40
C PHE A 110 1.92 -4.65 6.65
N ALA A 111 1.16 -5.75 6.51
CA ALA A 111 0.79 -6.60 7.65
C ALA A 111 2.00 -7.01 8.52
N PRO A 112 3.18 -7.35 7.96
CA PRO A 112 4.38 -7.64 8.75
C PRO A 112 4.86 -6.48 9.62
N CYS A 113 4.48 -5.23 9.29
CA CYS A 113 4.83 -4.05 10.10
C CYS A 113 3.91 -3.85 11.31
N ARG A 114 2.87 -4.66 11.49
CA ARG A 114 1.85 -4.52 12.53
C ARG A 114 2.47 -4.48 13.92
N GLU A 115 3.20 -5.52 14.31
CA GLU A 115 3.80 -5.62 15.64
C GLU A 115 4.74 -4.46 15.96
N ALA A 116 5.54 -4.01 14.97
CA ALA A 116 6.43 -2.86 15.15
C ALA A 116 5.64 -1.57 15.38
N THR A 117 4.46 -1.44 14.75
CA THR A 117 3.58 -0.29 14.92
C THR A 117 2.85 -0.35 16.26
N GLU A 118 2.40 -1.51 16.70
CA GLU A 118 1.78 -1.73 18.02
C GLU A 118 2.74 -1.34 19.14
N ARG A 119 3.98 -1.81 19.06
CA ARG A 119 5.03 -1.44 20.05
C ARG A 119 5.33 0.05 20.06
N LEU A 120 5.32 0.70 18.89
CA LEU A 120 5.57 2.14 18.81
C LEU A 120 4.47 2.97 19.44
N LEU A 121 3.22 2.54 19.27
CA LEU A 121 2.04 3.29 19.70
C LEU A 121 1.59 2.91 21.11
N ASP A 122 2.17 1.88 21.68
CA ASP A 122 1.70 1.24 22.94
C ASP A 122 0.20 0.93 22.90
N ARG A 123 -0.26 0.42 21.76
CA ARG A 123 -1.67 0.13 21.46
C ARG A 123 -1.78 -1.10 20.56
N SER A 124 -2.89 -1.84 20.72
CA SER A 124 -3.23 -2.92 19.81
C SER A 124 -3.80 -2.40 18.49
N ILE A 125 -3.45 -3.07 17.40
CA ILE A 125 -4.00 -2.83 16.07
C ILE A 125 -5.05 -3.90 15.77
N GLU A 126 -6.24 -3.49 15.32
CA GLU A 126 -7.31 -4.42 15.04
C GLU A 126 -7.04 -5.22 13.77
N ALA A 127 -7.07 -6.56 13.87
CA ALA A 127 -7.02 -7.44 12.71
C ALA A 127 -8.41 -7.52 12.08
N LEU A 128 -8.50 -7.18 10.79
CA LEU A 128 -9.76 -7.17 10.02
C LEU A 128 -10.03 -8.50 9.29
N GLY A 129 -9.23 -9.54 9.57
CA GLY A 129 -9.30 -10.84 8.90
C GLY A 129 -8.42 -10.93 7.65
N PRO A 130 -8.53 -12.03 6.89
CA PRO A 130 -7.63 -12.33 5.77
C PRO A 130 -7.69 -11.29 4.65
N VAL A 131 -8.88 -10.80 4.34
CA VAL A 131 -9.13 -9.83 3.27
C VAL A 131 -10.02 -8.71 3.78
N ALA A 132 -9.75 -7.48 3.33
CA ALA A 132 -10.59 -6.32 3.66
C ALA A 132 -12.03 -6.54 3.18
N SER A 133 -12.96 -6.50 4.12
CA SER A 133 -14.39 -6.52 3.85
C SER A 133 -14.97 -5.17 4.24
N THR A 134 -15.65 -4.50 3.32
CA THR A 134 -16.32 -3.22 3.58
C THR A 134 -17.23 -3.30 4.81
N LYS A 135 -17.95 -4.41 4.97
CA LYS A 135 -18.85 -4.63 6.11
C LYS A 135 -18.07 -4.77 7.43
N ALA A 136 -16.97 -5.52 7.43
CA ALA A 136 -16.15 -5.70 8.63
C ALA A 136 -15.47 -4.39 9.03
N THR A 137 -14.90 -3.67 8.06
CA THR A 137 -14.27 -2.36 8.26
C THR A 137 -15.28 -1.34 8.81
N ALA A 138 -16.48 -1.24 8.22
CA ALA A 138 -17.52 -0.34 8.70
C ALA A 138 -17.95 -0.66 10.15
N LYS A 139 -18.09 -1.95 10.49
CA LYS A 139 -18.42 -2.38 11.84
C LYS A 139 -17.33 -2.01 12.86
N ALA A 140 -16.06 -2.18 12.50
CA ALA A 140 -14.93 -1.82 13.34
C ALA A 140 -14.88 -0.30 13.59
N ILE A 141 -15.04 0.51 12.54
CA ILE A 141 -15.12 1.97 12.65
C ILE A 141 -16.28 2.41 13.52
N GLN A 142 -17.48 1.83 13.33
CA GLN A 142 -18.64 2.15 14.17
C GLN A 142 -18.42 1.81 15.66
N LYS A 143 -17.77 0.69 15.93
CA LYS A 143 -17.38 0.31 17.30
C LYS A 143 -16.43 1.34 17.90
N PHE A 144 -15.38 1.72 17.16
CA PHE A 144 -14.41 2.71 17.59
C PHE A 144 -15.07 4.06 17.93
N ILE A 145 -15.92 4.58 17.05
CA ILE A 145 -16.64 5.86 17.26
C ILE A 145 -17.47 5.80 18.55
N LYS A 146 -18.17 4.68 18.81
CA LYS A 146 -19.01 4.52 20.02
C LYS A 146 -18.20 4.44 21.31
N THR A 147 -16.94 4.03 21.24
CA THR A 147 -16.09 3.87 22.44
C THR A 147 -15.23 5.10 22.74
N THR A 148 -15.12 6.01 21.79
CA THR A 148 -14.24 7.20 21.90
C THR A 148 -15.00 8.54 21.87
N GLY A 149 -16.28 8.53 21.55
CA GLY A 149 -17.18 9.69 21.61
C GLY A 149 -18.06 9.61 22.83
#